data_1a56852d55e63805c736be6b4a438b5b
#
_entry.id   1a56852d55e63805c736be6b4a438b5b
#
_cell.length_a   1.000
_cell.length_b   1.000
_cell.length_c   1.000
_cell.angle_alpha   90.00
_cell.angle_beta   90.00
_cell.angle_gamma   90.00
#
_symmetry.space_group_name_H-M   'P 1'
#
loop_
_entity.id
_entity.type
_entity.pdbx_description
1 polymer ?
#
loop_
_entity_poly.entity_id
_entity_poly.type
_entity_poly.pdbx_seq_one_letter_code
_entity_poly.pdbx_strand_id
1 'polypeptide(L)'
;MKNKWGFLRETSTLAKKAGIDKDTGLHRTGLEEYLKVIFPEINDWIHDKTLGNVNSTIYRSRPDYRSEKLKLIIEFDGLQHYMKPDIIKRDLLTTSIYENLGYKVVRIPYFIQLTNNAVRKLFNVVVTQDLFDESIPSLGIKGQNTPAYLCPAGLKRMAEEFIMHPEQYATNINFLKMQNDPFRSGVEFLEMEYNNQSACT
;
A
#
# COMPACT_ATOMS: atom_id res chain seq x y z
N MET A 1 16.00 11.21 11.75
CA MET A 1 14.55 11.05 11.50
C MET A 1 14.19 9.57 11.53
N LYS A 2 13.08 9.18 12.22
CA LYS A 2 12.60 7.78 12.16
C LYS A 2 12.13 7.50 10.73
N ASN A 3 12.57 6.40 10.16
CA ASN A 3 12.17 5.97 8.83
C ASN A 3 10.65 5.77 8.78
N LYS A 4 9.95 6.61 8.03
CA LYS A 4 8.48 6.57 7.89
C LYS A 4 7.97 5.25 7.28
N TRP A 5 8.79 4.61 6.46
CA TRP A 5 8.50 3.38 5.74
C TRP A 5 9.33 2.19 6.26
N GLY A 6 9.72 2.22 7.54
CA GLY A 6 10.61 1.24 8.13
C GLY A 6 10.14 -0.20 8.01
N PHE A 7 8.84 -0.44 8.15
CA PHE A 7 8.26 -1.78 8.01
C PHE A 7 8.52 -2.41 6.63
N LEU A 8 8.37 -1.64 5.56
CA LEU A 8 8.66 -2.11 4.20
C LEU A 8 10.17 -2.28 3.98
N ARG A 9 10.98 -1.33 4.47
CA ARG A 9 12.43 -1.29 4.25
C ARG A 9 13.19 -2.33 5.07
N GLU A 10 12.69 -2.67 6.23
CA GLU A 10 13.35 -3.65 7.11
C GLU A 10 13.27 -5.07 6.57
N THR A 11 12.25 -5.37 5.78
CA THR A 11 11.97 -6.72 5.31
C THR A 11 12.42 -6.99 3.87
N SER A 12 12.85 -5.96 3.13
CA SER A 12 13.18 -6.09 1.72
C SER A 12 14.57 -5.57 1.37
N THR A 13 15.33 -6.38 0.63
CA THR A 13 16.61 -5.98 0.06
C THR A 13 16.46 -4.84 -0.95
N LEU A 14 15.41 -4.86 -1.76
CA LEU A 14 15.13 -3.81 -2.73
C LEU A 14 14.79 -2.48 -2.03
N ALA A 15 13.94 -2.52 -1.01
CA ALA A 15 13.62 -1.34 -0.21
C ALA A 15 14.85 -0.74 0.49
N LYS A 16 15.77 -1.57 0.99
CA LYS A 16 17.01 -1.10 1.60
C LYS A 16 17.93 -0.36 0.62
N LYS A 17 17.92 -0.73 -0.65
CA LYS A 17 18.70 -0.08 -1.71
C LYS A 17 18.18 1.29 -2.10
N ALA A 18 16.90 1.58 -1.87
CA ALA A 18 16.26 2.82 -2.30
C ALA A 18 16.83 4.09 -1.63
N GLY A 19 17.29 3.96 -0.38
CA GLY A 19 17.96 5.06 0.33
C GLY A 19 17.06 6.26 0.66
N ILE A 20 17.64 7.45 0.59
CA ILE A 20 17.00 8.73 0.91
C ILE A 20 16.78 9.51 -0.38
N ASP A 21 15.61 10.08 -0.53
CA ASP A 21 15.31 11.01 -1.60
C ASP A 21 16.09 12.31 -1.40
N LYS A 22 16.81 12.78 -2.44
CA LYS A 22 17.69 13.93 -2.35
C LYS A 22 16.95 15.26 -2.25
N ASP A 23 15.76 15.33 -2.85
CA ASP A 23 14.98 16.57 -2.93
C ASP A 23 14.17 16.80 -1.65
N THR A 24 13.65 15.72 -1.07
CA THR A 24 12.78 15.78 0.11
C THR A 24 13.48 15.45 1.43
N GLY A 25 14.66 14.83 1.37
CA GLY A 25 15.37 14.32 2.54
C GLY A 25 14.63 13.18 3.29
N LEU A 26 13.56 12.64 2.71
CA LEU A 26 12.78 11.54 3.28
C LEU A 26 13.30 10.19 2.81
N HIS A 27 13.10 9.18 3.65
CA HIS A 27 13.38 7.81 3.21
C HIS A 27 12.39 7.40 2.13
N ARG A 28 12.90 6.90 1.01
CA ARG A 28 12.11 6.33 -0.07
C ARG A 28 11.40 5.06 0.39
N THR A 29 10.26 4.76 -0.23
CA THR A 29 9.51 3.54 0.05
C THR A 29 10.25 2.28 -0.42
N GLY A 30 11.16 2.42 -1.36
CA GLY A 30 11.79 1.32 -2.08
C GLY A 30 11.01 0.91 -3.32
N LEU A 31 9.88 1.54 -3.58
CA LEU A 31 8.99 1.17 -4.67
C LEU A 31 9.67 1.27 -6.03
N GLU A 32 10.59 2.22 -6.22
CA GLU A 32 11.35 2.35 -7.47
C GLU A 32 12.13 1.08 -7.83
N GLU A 33 12.68 0.40 -6.84
CA GLU A 33 13.42 -0.84 -7.09
C GLU A 33 12.46 -1.99 -7.45
N TYR A 34 11.28 -2.03 -6.84
CA TYR A 34 10.22 -2.96 -7.24
C TYR A 34 9.71 -2.66 -8.65
N LEU A 35 9.47 -1.38 -8.98
CA LEU A 35 8.98 -0.99 -10.30
C LEU A 35 9.94 -1.36 -11.43
N LYS A 36 11.26 -1.29 -11.19
CA LYS A 36 12.26 -1.76 -12.16
C LYS A 36 12.17 -3.27 -12.45
N VAL A 37 11.78 -4.06 -11.46
CA VAL A 37 11.62 -5.51 -11.61
C VAL A 37 10.27 -5.85 -12.22
N ILE A 38 9.20 -5.16 -11.79
CA ILE A 38 7.82 -5.41 -12.25
C ILE A 38 7.64 -4.92 -13.70
N PHE A 39 8.23 -3.78 -14.04
CA PHE A 39 8.11 -3.12 -15.34
C PHE A 39 9.48 -2.74 -15.90
N PRO A 40 10.32 -3.70 -16.29
CA PRO A 40 11.72 -3.43 -16.68
C PRO A 40 11.85 -2.52 -17.91
N GLU A 41 10.86 -2.51 -18.80
CA GLU A 41 10.86 -1.71 -20.02
C GLU A 41 10.30 -0.28 -19.81
N ILE A 42 9.90 0.05 -18.59
CA ILE A 42 9.27 1.34 -18.27
C ILE A 42 10.25 2.24 -17.54
N ASN A 43 10.54 3.39 -18.13
CA ASN A 43 11.49 4.37 -17.62
C ASN A 43 10.92 5.79 -17.48
N ASP A 44 9.60 5.95 -17.70
CA ASP A 44 8.90 7.24 -17.65
C ASP A 44 8.19 7.49 -16.31
N TRP A 45 8.62 6.82 -15.24
CA TRP A 45 8.03 7.02 -13.92
C TRP A 45 8.23 8.45 -13.41
N ILE A 46 7.12 9.11 -13.13
CA ILE A 46 7.07 10.45 -12.51
C ILE A 46 6.69 10.23 -11.05
N HIS A 47 7.58 10.64 -10.14
CA HIS A 47 7.41 10.48 -8.68
C HIS A 47 6.96 11.78 -8.05
N ASP A 48 5.89 11.74 -7.25
CA ASP A 48 5.41 12.81 -6.37
C ASP A 48 5.29 14.19 -7.05
N LYS A 49 4.76 14.23 -8.27
CA LYS A 49 4.52 15.49 -8.99
C LYS A 49 3.06 15.63 -9.39
N THR A 50 2.58 16.87 -9.35
CA THR A 50 1.20 17.19 -9.73
C THR A 50 0.90 16.74 -11.16
N LEU A 51 -0.36 16.40 -11.41
CA LEU A 51 -0.87 16.16 -12.77
C LEU A 51 -0.79 17.43 -13.62
N GLY A 52 -0.86 18.62 -12.98
CA GLY A 52 -0.78 19.89 -13.66
C GLY A 52 -2.06 20.22 -14.42
N ASN A 53 -1.90 20.87 -15.57
CA ASN A 53 -3.01 21.26 -16.43
C ASN A 53 -3.34 20.13 -17.41
N VAL A 54 -4.54 19.57 -17.28
CA VAL A 54 -5.08 18.55 -18.19
C VAL A 54 -6.44 19.05 -18.67
N ASN A 55 -6.61 19.18 -19.99
CA ASN A 55 -7.85 19.66 -20.62
C ASN A 55 -8.37 21.00 -20.00
N SER A 56 -7.47 21.96 -19.81
CA SER A 56 -7.77 23.28 -19.21
C SER A 56 -8.18 23.25 -17.73
N THR A 57 -8.08 22.11 -17.07
CA THR A 57 -8.33 21.96 -15.63
C THR A 57 -7.02 21.73 -14.90
N ILE A 58 -6.78 22.49 -13.82
CA ILE A 58 -5.58 22.33 -13.00
C ILE A 58 -5.83 21.31 -11.89
N TYR A 59 -5.12 20.20 -11.96
CA TYR A 59 -5.13 19.15 -10.94
C TYR A 59 -3.93 19.29 -10.02
N ARG A 60 -4.18 19.50 -8.73
CA ARG A 60 -3.14 19.66 -7.70
C ARG A 60 -2.77 18.34 -7.02
N SER A 61 -3.48 17.28 -7.33
CA SER A 61 -3.16 15.94 -6.79
C SER A 61 -1.78 15.48 -7.26
N ARG A 62 -1.07 14.82 -6.37
CA ARG A 62 0.32 14.37 -6.56
C ARG A 62 0.36 12.87 -6.29
N PRO A 63 0.20 12.04 -7.33
CA PRO A 63 0.34 10.60 -7.16
C PRO A 63 1.77 10.23 -6.76
N ASP A 64 1.91 9.18 -5.97
CA ASP A 64 3.24 8.69 -5.59
C ASP A 64 4.05 8.32 -6.82
N TYR A 65 3.45 7.57 -7.75
CA TYR A 65 4.07 7.25 -9.04
C TYR A 65 3.06 7.30 -10.18
N ARG A 66 3.51 7.77 -11.33
CA ARG A 66 2.73 7.84 -12.57
C ARG A 66 3.60 7.46 -13.76
N SER A 67 3.06 6.62 -14.64
CA SER A 67 3.60 6.38 -15.99
C SER A 67 2.59 6.78 -17.04
N GLU A 68 2.98 7.67 -17.92
CA GLU A 68 2.13 8.08 -19.05
C GLU A 68 2.05 6.98 -20.10
N LYS A 69 3.13 6.22 -20.29
CA LYS A 69 3.24 5.13 -21.22
C LYS A 69 2.29 3.97 -20.87
N LEU A 70 2.18 3.64 -19.58
CA LEU A 70 1.26 2.61 -19.09
C LEU A 70 -0.15 3.14 -18.79
N LYS A 71 -0.35 4.45 -18.74
CA LYS A 71 -1.56 5.06 -18.18
C LYS A 71 -1.86 4.49 -16.80
N LEU A 72 -0.84 4.40 -15.96
CA LEU A 72 -0.87 3.81 -14.63
C LEU A 72 -0.48 4.84 -13.58
N ILE A 73 -1.29 4.93 -12.54
CA ILE A 73 -0.98 5.63 -11.28
C ILE A 73 -0.85 4.59 -10.16
N ILE A 74 0.16 4.75 -9.34
CA ILE A 74 0.39 3.93 -8.14
C ILE A 74 0.41 4.86 -6.94
N GLU A 75 -0.39 4.51 -5.93
CA GLU A 75 -0.44 5.16 -4.63
C GLU A 75 -0.03 4.16 -3.55
N PHE A 76 0.86 4.56 -2.66
CA PHE A 76 1.24 3.76 -1.49
C PHE A 76 0.51 4.27 -0.25
N ASP A 77 -0.50 3.53 0.17
CA ASP A 77 -1.36 3.89 1.29
C ASP A 77 -0.73 3.51 2.63
N GLY A 78 -0.11 4.49 3.26
CA GLY A 78 0.39 4.37 4.63
C GLY A 78 -0.72 4.35 5.68
N LEU A 79 -0.34 4.16 6.95
CA LEU A 79 -1.27 4.04 8.09
C LEU A 79 -2.34 5.16 8.16
N GLN A 80 -2.01 6.39 7.76
CA GLN A 80 -2.95 7.52 7.80
C GLN A 80 -4.18 7.33 6.90
N HIS A 81 -4.05 6.55 5.83
CA HIS A 81 -5.13 6.20 4.90
C HIS A 81 -6.17 5.25 5.50
N TYR A 82 -5.92 4.76 6.70
CA TYR A 82 -6.80 3.86 7.47
C TYR A 82 -7.24 4.44 8.80
N MET A 83 -6.57 5.50 9.29
CA MET A 83 -6.88 6.14 10.57
C MET A 83 -7.86 7.30 10.47
N LYS A 84 -7.93 7.97 9.31
CA LYS A 84 -8.65 9.24 9.15
C LYS A 84 -9.76 9.11 8.12
N PRO A 85 -11.03 9.22 8.53
CA PRO A 85 -12.17 9.13 7.61
C PRO A 85 -12.10 10.11 6.44
N ASP A 86 -11.59 11.32 6.67
CA ASP A 86 -11.47 12.33 5.61
C ASP A 86 -10.42 11.97 4.58
N ILE A 87 -9.34 11.29 5.00
CA ILE A 87 -8.33 10.77 4.05
C ILE A 87 -8.94 9.65 3.23
N ILE A 88 -9.68 8.72 3.85
CA ILE A 88 -10.36 7.62 3.14
C ILE A 88 -11.30 8.17 2.06
N LYS A 89 -12.14 9.15 2.42
CA LYS A 89 -13.03 9.82 1.43
C LYS A 89 -12.25 10.50 0.30
N ARG A 90 -11.17 11.18 0.64
CA ARG A 90 -10.32 11.85 -0.34
C ARG A 90 -9.66 10.85 -1.29
N ASP A 91 -9.24 9.70 -0.79
CA ASP A 91 -8.64 8.63 -1.61
C ASP A 91 -9.61 8.14 -2.68
N LEU A 92 -10.87 7.87 -2.29
CA LEU A 92 -11.91 7.46 -3.24
C LEU A 92 -12.14 8.52 -4.32
N LEU A 93 -12.26 9.79 -3.92
CA LEU A 93 -12.45 10.90 -4.87
C LEU A 93 -11.24 11.04 -5.80
N THR A 94 -10.02 10.97 -5.25
CA THR A 94 -8.80 11.12 -6.04
C THR A 94 -8.64 9.97 -7.03
N THR A 95 -8.95 8.73 -6.62
CA THR A 95 -8.97 7.56 -7.49
C THR A 95 -9.93 7.77 -8.66
N SER A 96 -11.17 8.19 -8.38
CA SER A 96 -12.15 8.47 -9.43
C SER A 96 -11.70 9.58 -10.40
N ILE A 97 -11.03 10.62 -9.90
CA ILE A 97 -10.45 11.67 -10.75
C ILE A 97 -9.41 11.09 -11.70
N TYR A 98 -8.48 10.27 -11.19
CA TYR A 98 -7.44 9.66 -12.02
C TYR A 98 -8.01 8.71 -13.07
N GLU A 99 -9.01 7.91 -12.69
CA GLU A 99 -9.71 7.01 -13.62
C GLU A 99 -10.42 7.77 -14.74
N ASN A 100 -11.10 8.88 -14.39
CA ASN A 100 -11.73 9.77 -15.37
C ASN A 100 -10.73 10.44 -16.33
N LEU A 101 -9.47 10.56 -15.93
CA LEU A 101 -8.36 11.02 -16.77
C LEU A 101 -7.71 9.89 -17.60
N GLY A 102 -8.27 8.69 -17.55
CA GLY A 102 -7.84 7.53 -18.33
C GLY A 102 -6.68 6.73 -17.71
N TYR A 103 -6.38 6.93 -16.43
CA TYR A 103 -5.39 6.11 -15.74
C TYR A 103 -6.04 4.89 -15.09
N LYS A 104 -5.37 3.76 -15.14
CA LYS A 104 -5.57 2.69 -14.17
C LYS A 104 -4.94 3.14 -12.84
N VAL A 105 -5.65 2.97 -11.73
CA VAL A 105 -5.12 3.30 -10.40
C VAL A 105 -4.88 2.02 -9.62
N VAL A 106 -3.68 1.86 -9.09
CA VAL A 106 -3.32 0.78 -8.18
C VAL A 106 -2.92 1.39 -6.85
N ARG A 107 -3.66 1.04 -5.80
CA ARG A 107 -3.33 1.43 -4.44
C ARG A 107 -2.67 0.24 -3.75
N ILE A 108 -1.52 0.49 -3.12
CA ILE A 108 -0.74 -0.53 -2.41
C ILE A 108 -0.88 -0.26 -0.92
N PRO A 109 -1.66 -1.07 -0.18
CA PRO A 109 -1.78 -0.95 1.26
C PRO A 109 -0.44 -1.20 1.95
N TYR A 110 -0.13 -0.44 2.99
CA TYR A 110 1.13 -0.60 3.75
C TYR A 110 1.29 -1.98 4.39
N PHE A 111 0.20 -2.71 4.59
CA PHE A 111 0.16 -4.02 5.21
C PHE A 111 0.14 -5.18 4.19
N ILE A 112 0.13 -4.88 2.90
CA ILE A 112 0.28 -5.85 1.82
C ILE A 112 1.70 -5.78 1.29
N GLN A 113 2.48 -6.85 1.49
CA GLN A 113 3.82 -6.97 0.96
C GLN A 113 3.75 -7.26 -0.54
N LEU A 114 4.67 -6.69 -1.32
CA LEU A 114 4.75 -6.93 -2.76
C LEU A 114 5.40 -8.29 -3.07
N THR A 115 4.73 -9.35 -2.66
CA THR A 115 5.07 -10.72 -3.08
C THR A 115 4.79 -10.90 -4.57
N ASN A 116 5.33 -11.94 -5.19
CA ASN A 116 5.04 -12.24 -6.59
C ASN A 116 3.53 -12.43 -6.84
N ASN A 117 2.82 -13.02 -5.87
CA ASN A 117 1.37 -13.18 -5.92
C ASN A 117 0.63 -11.84 -5.82
N ALA A 118 1.04 -10.96 -4.90
CA ALA A 118 0.47 -9.63 -4.77
C ALA A 118 0.70 -8.80 -6.06
N VAL A 119 1.90 -8.84 -6.62
CA VAL A 119 2.22 -8.16 -7.88
C VAL A 119 1.33 -8.66 -9.03
N ARG A 120 1.13 -9.98 -9.13
CA ARG A 120 0.23 -10.54 -10.13
C ARG A 120 -1.20 -10.04 -9.95
N LYS A 121 -1.71 -10.00 -8.72
CA LYS A 121 -3.08 -9.53 -8.43
C LYS A 121 -3.25 -8.03 -8.70
N LEU A 122 -2.31 -7.19 -8.27
CA LEU A 122 -2.38 -5.73 -8.39
C LEU A 122 -2.14 -5.24 -9.81
N PHE A 123 -1.13 -5.80 -10.48
CA PHE A 123 -0.63 -5.29 -11.74
C PHE A 123 -0.92 -6.18 -12.95
N ASN A 124 -1.37 -7.41 -12.73
CA ASN A 124 -1.51 -8.45 -13.76
C ASN A 124 -0.18 -8.76 -14.47
N VAL A 125 0.92 -8.73 -13.71
CA VAL A 125 2.29 -9.00 -14.20
C VAL A 125 2.85 -10.21 -13.46
N VAL A 126 3.54 -11.07 -14.19
CA VAL A 126 4.27 -12.20 -13.62
C VAL A 126 5.74 -11.81 -13.48
N VAL A 127 6.26 -11.94 -12.29
CA VAL A 127 7.67 -11.69 -11.95
C VAL A 127 8.30 -13.02 -11.57
N THR A 128 9.46 -13.32 -12.13
CA THR A 128 10.20 -14.57 -11.87
C THR A 128 11.18 -14.46 -10.70
N GLN A 129 11.62 -13.24 -10.38
CA GLN A 129 12.45 -12.98 -9.22
C GLN A 129 11.59 -12.92 -7.96
N ASP A 130 12.04 -13.57 -6.89
CA ASP A 130 11.38 -13.45 -5.59
C ASP A 130 11.52 -12.02 -5.04
N LEU A 131 10.38 -11.36 -4.84
CA LEU A 131 10.33 -9.97 -4.38
C LEU A 131 10.23 -9.89 -2.86
N PHE A 132 9.24 -10.54 -2.30
CA PHE A 132 8.93 -10.48 -0.88
C PHE A 132 8.49 -11.85 -0.36
N ASP A 133 8.69 -12.09 0.94
CA ASP A 133 8.29 -13.34 1.62
C ASP A 133 6.92 -13.14 2.29
N GLU A 134 5.93 -13.94 1.92
CA GLU A 134 4.56 -13.91 2.46
C GLU A 134 4.49 -14.31 3.94
N SER A 135 5.52 -14.99 4.46
CA SER A 135 5.61 -15.37 5.88
C SER A 135 6.01 -14.21 6.80
N ILE A 136 6.42 -13.07 6.24
CA ILE A 136 6.83 -11.91 7.01
C ILE A 136 5.62 -11.00 7.31
N PRO A 137 5.25 -10.83 8.59
CA PRO A 137 4.13 -9.97 8.95
C PRO A 137 4.46 -8.49 8.71
N SER A 138 3.46 -7.70 8.38
CA SER A 138 3.54 -6.25 8.22
C SER A 138 2.84 -5.49 9.34
N LEU A 139 1.85 -6.10 9.98
CA LEU A 139 1.15 -5.55 11.14
C LEU A 139 1.85 -5.92 12.44
N GLY A 140 1.66 -5.09 13.47
CA GLY A 140 2.23 -5.32 14.79
C GLY A 140 3.70 -4.95 14.93
N ILE A 141 4.41 -4.74 13.85
CA ILE A 141 5.81 -4.31 13.88
C ILE A 141 5.89 -2.93 14.52
N LYS A 142 6.70 -2.80 15.59
CA LYS A 142 6.87 -1.57 16.37
C LYS A 142 5.63 -1.10 17.15
N GLY A 143 4.58 -1.91 17.25
CA GLY A 143 3.42 -1.67 18.09
C GLY A 143 2.57 -0.43 17.74
N GLN A 144 2.71 0.15 16.55
CA GLN A 144 2.01 1.37 16.13
C GLN A 144 1.16 1.20 14.86
N ASN A 145 1.30 0.10 14.15
CA ASN A 145 0.59 -0.19 12.89
C ASN A 145 -0.44 -1.30 13.06
N THR A 146 -1.01 -1.42 14.24
CA THR A 146 -2.01 -2.42 14.58
C THR A 146 -3.44 -1.92 14.27
N PRO A 147 -4.40 -2.83 14.04
CA PRO A 147 -5.80 -2.46 13.83
C PRO A 147 -6.41 -1.62 14.95
N ALA A 148 -5.93 -1.74 16.20
CA ALA A 148 -6.43 -0.98 17.36
C ALA A 148 -6.33 0.56 17.19
N TYR A 149 -5.48 1.03 16.30
CA TYR A 149 -5.32 2.47 16.03
C TYR A 149 -6.14 2.97 14.82
N LEU A 150 -6.92 2.10 14.19
CA LEU A 150 -7.69 2.46 13.01
C LEU A 150 -9.08 2.99 13.40
N CYS A 151 -9.66 3.82 12.54
CA CYS A 151 -11.08 4.14 12.64
C CYS A 151 -11.93 3.01 12.01
N PRO A 152 -13.26 2.92 12.33
CA PRO A 152 -14.11 1.87 11.79
C PRO A 152 -14.08 1.77 10.25
N ALA A 153 -14.10 2.90 9.55
CA ALA A 153 -14.01 2.93 8.08
C ALA A 153 -12.67 2.40 7.56
N GLY A 154 -11.57 2.70 8.27
CA GLY A 154 -10.24 2.20 7.94
C GLY A 154 -10.10 0.71 8.20
N LEU A 155 -10.68 0.21 9.29
CA LEU A 155 -10.71 -1.21 9.61
C LEU A 155 -11.48 -2.00 8.56
N LYS A 156 -12.65 -1.48 8.16
CA LYS A 156 -13.45 -2.06 7.09
C LYS A 156 -12.66 -2.15 5.78
N ARG A 157 -12.04 -1.05 5.37
CA ARG A 157 -11.18 -1.00 4.18
C ARG A 157 -10.01 -1.98 4.26
N MET A 158 -9.34 -2.09 5.42
CA MET A 158 -8.26 -3.04 5.64
C MET A 158 -8.73 -4.49 5.44
N ALA A 159 -9.90 -4.84 5.97
CA ALA A 159 -10.48 -6.17 5.80
C ALA A 159 -10.81 -6.46 4.33
N GLU A 160 -11.44 -5.52 3.62
CA GLU A 160 -11.73 -5.62 2.18
C GLU A 160 -10.47 -5.91 1.36
N GLU A 161 -9.39 -5.18 1.63
CA GLU A 161 -8.13 -5.35 0.93
C GLU A 161 -7.45 -6.68 1.28
N PHE A 162 -7.56 -7.17 2.52
CA PHE A 162 -7.04 -8.49 2.92
C PHE A 162 -7.78 -9.67 2.29
N ILE A 163 -9.06 -9.52 1.93
CA ILE A 163 -9.81 -10.59 1.23
C ILE A 163 -9.11 -10.95 -0.11
N MET A 164 -8.50 -10.00 -0.77
CA MET A 164 -7.72 -10.27 -1.97
C MET A 164 -6.35 -10.93 -1.68
N HIS A 165 -5.91 -10.93 -0.41
CA HIS A 165 -4.58 -11.40 0.00
C HIS A 165 -4.67 -12.31 1.24
N PRO A 166 -5.38 -13.46 1.18
CA PRO A 166 -5.69 -14.28 2.34
C PRO A 166 -4.45 -14.87 3.02
N GLU A 167 -3.38 -15.16 2.28
CA GLU A 167 -2.13 -15.67 2.84
C GLU A 167 -1.47 -14.62 3.75
N GLN A 168 -1.43 -13.37 3.29
CA GLN A 168 -0.89 -12.26 4.08
C GLN A 168 -1.80 -11.90 5.26
N TYR A 169 -3.13 -12.03 5.10
CA TYR A 169 -4.06 -11.91 6.21
C TYR A 169 -3.72 -12.93 7.30
N ALA A 170 -3.60 -14.21 6.95
CA ALA A 170 -3.31 -15.28 7.90
C ALA A 170 -1.97 -15.04 8.64
N THR A 171 -0.94 -14.63 7.92
CA THR A 171 0.37 -14.28 8.50
C THR A 171 0.25 -13.15 9.52
N ASN A 172 -0.46 -12.07 9.18
CA ASN A 172 -0.62 -10.91 10.06
C ASN A 172 -1.47 -11.24 11.29
N ILE A 173 -2.59 -11.96 11.11
CA ILE A 173 -3.47 -12.36 12.24
C ILE A 173 -2.73 -13.25 13.23
N ASN A 174 -1.99 -14.26 12.74
CA ASN A 174 -1.22 -15.14 13.60
C ASN A 174 -0.18 -14.34 14.41
N PHE A 175 0.52 -13.42 13.76
CA PHE A 175 1.50 -12.58 14.43
C PHE A 175 0.87 -11.66 15.48
N LEU A 176 -0.27 -11.02 15.18
CA LEU A 176 -0.99 -10.16 16.12
C LEU A 176 -1.49 -10.95 17.35
N LYS A 177 -1.99 -12.17 17.14
CA LYS A 177 -2.43 -13.06 18.25
C LYS A 177 -1.27 -13.43 19.17
N MET A 178 -0.09 -13.63 18.61
CA MET A 178 1.11 -13.93 19.41
C MET A 178 1.55 -12.79 20.32
N GLN A 179 1.17 -11.55 20.03
CA GLN A 179 1.49 -10.39 20.88
C GLN A 179 0.71 -10.36 22.18
N ASN A 180 -0.36 -11.12 22.29
CA ASN A 180 -1.21 -11.25 23.48
C ASN A 180 -1.63 -9.89 24.09
N ASP A 181 -1.88 -8.88 23.25
CA ASP A 181 -2.30 -7.55 23.64
C ASP A 181 -3.44 -7.06 22.73
N PRO A 182 -4.71 -7.39 23.05
CA PRO A 182 -5.87 -7.01 22.24
C PRO A 182 -6.01 -5.50 22.04
N PHE A 183 -5.67 -4.70 23.04
CA PHE A 183 -5.75 -3.24 22.95
C PHE A 183 -4.73 -2.65 21.96
N ARG A 184 -3.57 -3.26 21.88
CA ARG A 184 -2.54 -2.86 20.92
C ARG A 184 -2.70 -3.53 19.56
N SER A 185 -3.07 -4.80 19.56
CA SER A 185 -3.20 -5.56 18.32
C SER A 185 -4.52 -5.26 17.59
N GLY A 186 -5.62 -5.14 18.33
CA GLY A 186 -6.97 -4.98 17.77
C GLY A 186 -7.34 -6.11 16.80
N VAL A 187 -6.78 -7.30 17.04
CA VAL A 187 -6.95 -8.45 16.16
C VAL A 187 -8.40 -8.89 16.05
N GLU A 188 -9.14 -8.84 17.15
CA GLU A 188 -10.55 -9.24 17.17
C GLU A 188 -11.39 -8.36 16.25
N PHE A 189 -11.13 -7.07 16.20
CA PHE A 189 -11.87 -6.16 15.34
C PHE A 189 -11.60 -6.44 13.86
N LEU A 190 -10.35 -6.74 13.50
CA LEU A 190 -9.99 -7.09 12.14
C LEU A 190 -10.58 -8.43 11.72
N GLU A 191 -10.54 -9.44 12.60
CA GLU A 191 -11.16 -10.74 12.33
C GLU A 191 -12.69 -10.62 12.14
N MET A 192 -13.35 -9.84 12.98
CA MET A 192 -14.79 -9.60 12.87
C MET A 192 -15.13 -8.96 11.51
N GLU A 193 -14.44 -7.90 11.12
CA GLU A 193 -14.69 -7.25 9.83
C GLU A 193 -14.37 -8.14 8.65
N TYR A 194 -13.25 -8.87 8.68
CA TYR A 194 -12.86 -9.80 7.62
C TYR A 194 -13.90 -10.91 7.44
N ASN A 195 -14.38 -11.53 8.55
CA ASN A 195 -15.36 -12.59 8.50
C ASN A 195 -16.73 -12.09 7.99
N ASN A 196 -17.16 -10.90 8.45
CA ASN A 196 -18.41 -10.30 8.00
C ASN A 196 -18.42 -10.07 6.48
N GLN A 197 -17.32 -9.63 5.93
CA GLN A 197 -17.22 -9.32 4.50
C GLN A 197 -16.99 -10.56 3.65
N SER A 198 -16.20 -11.52 4.14
CA SER A 198 -16.00 -12.81 3.46
C SER A 198 -17.29 -13.64 3.34
N ALA A 199 -18.23 -13.45 4.24
CA ALA A 199 -19.54 -14.12 4.17
C ALA A 199 -20.48 -13.51 3.11
N CYS A 200 -20.16 -12.31 2.59
CA CYS A 200 -20.97 -11.61 1.59
C CYS A 200 -20.41 -11.75 0.16
N THR A 201 -19.24 -12.37 0.01
CA THR A 201 -18.59 -12.64 -1.29
C THR A 201 -18.78 -14.10 -1.71
#